data_6b768903aec1ca2b983c54c60bf9351a
#
_entry.id   6b768903aec1ca2b983c54c60bf9351a
#
_cell.length_a   1.000
_cell.length_b   1.000
_cell.length_c   1.000
_cell.angle_alpha   90.00
_cell.angle_beta   90.00
_cell.angle_gamma   90.00
#
_symmetry.space_group_name_H-M   'P 1'
#
loop_
_entity.id
_entity.type
_entity.pdbx_description
1 polymer ?
#
loop_
_entity_poly.entity_id
_entity_poly.type
_entity_poly.pdbx_seq_one_letter_code
_entity_poly.pdbx_strand_id
1 'polypeptide(L)'
;MSDLFKRITLPSEITFVRMKSYEGTATTGNVNMLVPLQISVKDRDVIIVEDILDTGLTMHGFIQHLKREGARSVELTSFLFKPDSLQFPDATPKYIGKSIPTKFVLGYGLDYDEKGRNLSSLYVLRQ
;
A
#
# COMPACT_ATOMS: atom_id res chain seq x y z
N MET A 1 -3.81 4.82 -9.17
CA MET A 1 -4.84 5.47 -8.32
C MET A 1 -5.89 6.21 -9.14
N SER A 2 -5.55 7.12 -10.03
CA SER A 2 -6.51 7.93 -10.80
C SER A 2 -7.58 7.10 -11.54
N ASP A 3 -7.18 6.05 -12.24
CA ASP A 3 -8.10 5.19 -12.99
C ASP A 3 -9.06 4.41 -12.08
N LEU A 4 -8.58 3.98 -10.92
CA LEU A 4 -9.42 3.33 -9.90
C LEU A 4 -10.44 4.32 -9.33
N PHE A 5 -10.00 5.51 -8.90
CA PHE A 5 -10.87 6.48 -8.24
C PHE A 5 -12.02 6.95 -9.13
N LYS A 6 -11.79 7.12 -10.43
CA LYS A 6 -12.83 7.44 -11.41
C LYS A 6 -13.92 6.37 -11.56
N ARG A 7 -13.68 5.16 -11.10
CA ARG A 7 -14.63 4.03 -11.17
C ARG A 7 -15.44 3.88 -9.88
N ILE A 8 -15.10 4.62 -8.82
CA ILE A 8 -15.84 4.62 -7.56
C ILE A 8 -17.03 5.56 -7.71
N THR A 9 -18.23 5.03 -7.56
CA THR A 9 -19.50 5.77 -7.71
C THR A 9 -20.08 6.23 -6.37
N LEU A 10 -19.56 5.71 -5.26
CA LEU A 10 -19.97 6.11 -3.91
C LEU A 10 -19.29 7.43 -3.51
N PRO A 11 -19.95 8.30 -2.72
CA PRO A 11 -19.30 9.44 -2.12
C PRO A 11 -18.07 9.01 -1.33
N SER A 12 -16.92 9.52 -1.70
CA SER A 12 -15.65 9.13 -1.10
C SER A 12 -14.66 10.30 -1.10
N GLU A 13 -13.81 10.31 -0.09
CA GLU A 13 -12.70 11.26 0.04
C GLU A 13 -11.39 10.52 -0.21
N ILE A 14 -10.43 11.21 -0.79
CA ILE A 14 -9.09 10.69 -1.02
C ILE A 14 -8.06 11.51 -0.27
N THR A 15 -7.11 10.84 0.36
CA THR A 15 -5.92 11.45 0.94
C THR A 15 -4.71 10.60 0.60
N PHE A 16 -3.53 11.22 0.62
CA PHE A 16 -2.27 10.54 0.38
C PHE A 16 -1.40 10.62 1.63
N VAL A 17 -0.72 9.53 1.91
CA VAL A 17 0.28 9.44 2.97
C VAL A 17 1.62 9.05 2.35
N ARG A 18 2.71 9.52 2.93
CA ARG A 18 4.04 9.05 2.60
C ARG A 18 4.65 8.39 3.82
N MET A 19 4.97 7.13 3.69
CA MET A 19 5.59 6.34 4.75
C MET A 19 7.02 5.98 4.35
N LYS A 20 7.90 5.92 5.33
CA LYS A 20 9.24 5.37 5.16
C LYS A 20 9.23 3.93 5.69
N SER A 21 9.65 2.98 4.85
CA SER A 21 9.91 1.62 5.30
C SER A 21 11.04 1.64 6.33
N TYR A 22 10.84 0.99 7.47
CA TYR A 22 11.90 0.84 8.46
C TYR A 22 12.85 -0.27 8.01
N GLU A 23 14.09 0.07 7.79
CA GLU A 23 15.21 -0.89 7.82
C GLU A 23 15.59 -1.09 9.30
N GLY A 24 15.00 -2.11 9.95
CA GLY A 24 15.34 -2.40 11.35
C GLY A 24 14.28 -3.19 12.09
N THR A 25 14.71 -4.02 13.02
CA THR A 25 13.95 -5.01 13.80
C THR A 25 13.00 -4.45 14.87
N ALA A 26 12.54 -3.21 14.76
CA ALA A 26 11.69 -2.61 15.79
C ALA A 26 10.20 -2.94 15.53
N THR A 27 9.71 -3.97 16.19
CA THR A 27 8.31 -4.42 16.31
C THR A 27 7.40 -3.44 17.07
N THR A 28 7.70 -2.15 17.12
CA THR A 28 6.96 -1.17 17.94
C THR A 28 5.65 -0.68 17.30
N GLY A 29 5.27 -1.18 16.12
CA GLY A 29 4.01 -0.80 15.48
C GLY A 29 3.88 0.68 15.11
N ASN A 30 4.96 1.46 15.25
CA ASN A 30 4.98 2.87 14.88
C ASN A 30 5.40 3.00 13.42
N VAL A 31 4.50 3.53 12.60
CA VAL A 31 4.77 3.86 11.20
C VAL A 31 5.40 5.24 11.15
N ASN A 32 6.57 5.37 10.54
CA ASN A 32 7.16 6.68 10.30
C ASN A 32 6.49 7.32 9.07
N MET A 33 5.47 8.13 9.32
CA MET A 33 4.79 8.90 8.29
C MET A 33 5.55 10.20 8.01
N LEU A 34 6.10 10.31 6.80
CA LEU A 34 6.74 11.54 6.32
C LEU A 34 5.70 12.60 5.92
N VAL A 35 4.54 12.14 5.42
CA VAL A 35 3.35 12.97 5.18
C VAL A 35 2.20 12.29 5.93
N PRO A 36 1.68 12.91 7.01
CA PRO A 36 0.60 12.34 7.80
C PRO A 36 -0.75 12.45 7.09
N LEU A 37 -1.74 11.73 7.66
CA LEU A 37 -3.14 11.89 7.25
C LEU A 37 -3.60 13.34 7.40
N GLN A 38 -4.25 13.87 6.38
CA GLN A 38 -4.78 15.24 6.36
C GLN A 38 -6.26 15.28 6.77
N ILE A 39 -6.91 14.12 6.90
CA ILE A 39 -8.32 13.98 7.28
C ILE A 39 -8.45 13.00 8.43
N SER A 40 -9.46 13.20 9.29
CA SER A 40 -9.77 12.26 10.36
C SER A 40 -10.36 10.98 9.78
N VAL A 41 -9.91 9.84 10.28
CA VAL A 41 -10.43 8.50 9.92
C VAL A 41 -11.40 7.96 10.99
N LYS A 42 -11.61 8.71 12.07
CA LYS A 42 -12.47 8.27 13.18
C LYS A 42 -13.89 8.00 12.69
N ASP A 43 -14.41 6.82 13.05
CA ASP A 43 -15.74 6.31 12.70
C ASP A 43 -15.99 6.17 11.19
N ARG A 44 -14.92 6.09 10.39
CA ARG A 44 -14.97 5.96 8.93
C ARG A 44 -14.51 4.59 8.47
N ASP A 45 -15.06 4.15 7.34
CA ASP A 45 -14.56 3.00 6.60
C ASP A 45 -13.41 3.46 5.70
N VAL A 46 -12.27 2.81 5.83
CA VAL A 46 -11.03 3.17 5.13
C VAL A 46 -10.61 2.06 4.18
N ILE A 47 -10.31 2.42 2.95
CA ILE A 47 -9.67 1.53 1.98
C ILE A 47 -8.27 2.08 1.70
N ILE A 48 -7.27 1.29 2.04
CA ILE A 48 -5.88 1.56 1.67
C ILE A 48 -5.68 1.10 0.22
N VAL A 49 -5.06 1.95 -0.59
CA VAL A 49 -4.71 1.61 -1.98
C VAL A 49 -3.19 1.63 -2.12
N GLU A 50 -2.64 0.46 -2.40
CA GLU A 50 -1.21 0.23 -2.54
C GLU A 50 -0.88 -0.17 -3.99
N ASP A 51 0.28 0.24 -4.49
CA ASP A 51 0.74 -0.14 -5.82
C ASP A 51 1.32 -1.56 -5.83
N ILE A 52 2.14 -1.91 -4.84
CA ILE A 52 2.71 -3.24 -4.70
C ILE A 52 2.84 -3.64 -3.23
N LEU A 53 2.34 -4.82 -2.90
CA LEU A 53 2.51 -5.43 -1.58
C LEU A 53 3.51 -6.58 -1.66
N ASP A 54 4.60 -6.43 -0.92
CA ASP A 54 5.68 -7.42 -0.77
C ASP A 54 5.57 -8.11 0.60
N THR A 55 6.38 -7.73 1.57
CA THR A 55 6.40 -8.35 2.91
C THR A 55 5.18 -8.03 3.78
N GLY A 56 4.50 -6.92 3.50
CA GLY A 56 3.37 -6.44 4.28
C GLY A 56 3.74 -5.65 5.54
N LEU A 57 5.02 -5.51 5.88
CA LEU A 57 5.47 -4.85 7.12
C LEU A 57 4.93 -3.43 7.26
N THR A 58 5.07 -2.61 6.22
CA THR A 58 4.60 -1.21 6.23
C THR A 58 3.08 -1.14 6.37
N MET A 59 2.37 -2.00 5.63
CA MET A 59 0.90 -2.03 5.66
C MET A 59 0.37 -2.57 6.99
N HIS A 60 1.02 -3.58 7.58
CA HIS A 60 0.70 -4.03 8.93
C HIS A 60 0.73 -2.85 9.93
N GLY A 61 1.85 -2.13 9.98
CA GLY A 61 1.98 -0.97 10.87
C GLY A 61 0.94 0.11 10.60
N PHE A 62 0.65 0.38 9.33
CA PHE A 62 -0.32 1.40 8.95
C PHE A 62 -1.76 1.01 9.27
N ILE A 63 -2.15 -0.24 9.07
CA ILE A 63 -3.46 -0.79 9.47
C ILE A 63 -3.64 -0.63 10.98
N GLN A 64 -2.64 -1.00 11.77
CA GLN A 64 -2.69 -0.83 13.23
C GLN A 64 -2.79 0.64 13.64
N HIS A 65 -2.11 1.54 12.93
CA HIS A 65 -2.21 2.98 13.16
C HIS A 65 -3.64 3.49 12.90
N LEU A 66 -4.23 3.17 11.75
CA LEU A 66 -5.59 3.58 11.40
C LEU A 66 -6.65 3.07 12.40
N LYS A 67 -6.48 1.84 12.89
CA LYS A 67 -7.34 1.28 13.94
C LYS A 67 -7.22 2.07 15.26
N ARG A 68 -5.99 2.46 15.66
CA ARG A 68 -5.78 3.30 16.86
C ARG A 68 -6.38 4.70 16.70
N GLU A 69 -6.38 5.26 15.49
CA GLU A 69 -7.03 6.53 15.16
C GLU A 69 -8.57 6.42 15.09
N GLY A 70 -9.12 5.24 15.37
CA GLY A 70 -10.57 5.01 15.48
C GLY A 70 -11.29 4.74 14.17
N ALA A 71 -10.59 4.29 13.13
CA ALA A 71 -11.25 3.84 11.91
C ALA A 71 -12.26 2.72 12.22
N ARG A 72 -13.49 2.81 11.67
CA ARG A 72 -14.53 1.81 11.83
C ARG A 72 -14.18 0.49 11.15
N SER A 73 -13.65 0.56 9.96
CA SER A 73 -13.08 -0.57 9.24
C SER A 73 -11.86 -0.14 8.44
N VAL A 74 -10.94 -1.07 8.21
CA VAL A 74 -9.76 -0.87 7.38
C VAL A 74 -9.61 -2.06 6.46
N GLU A 75 -9.65 -1.82 5.16
CA GLU A 75 -9.44 -2.83 4.13
C GLU A 75 -8.26 -2.42 3.25
N LEU A 76 -7.52 -3.40 2.76
CA LEU A 76 -6.37 -3.19 1.88
C LEU A 76 -6.67 -3.67 0.46
N THR A 77 -6.36 -2.84 -0.51
CA THR A 77 -6.29 -3.23 -1.92
C THR A 77 -4.89 -2.99 -2.46
N SER A 78 -4.40 -3.93 -3.25
CA SER A 78 -3.08 -3.81 -3.89
C SER A 78 -3.19 -4.09 -5.39
N PHE A 79 -2.54 -3.25 -6.19
CA PHE A 79 -2.48 -3.50 -7.62
C PHE A 79 -1.62 -4.72 -7.92
N LEU A 80 -0.44 -4.83 -7.30
CA LEU A 80 0.42 -6.01 -7.37
C LEU A 80 0.58 -6.63 -5.99
N PHE A 81 0.53 -7.96 -5.93
CA PHE A 81 0.71 -8.70 -4.69
C PHE A 81 1.69 -9.85 -4.88
N LYS A 82 2.65 -9.98 -3.97
CA LYS A 82 3.62 -11.09 -3.91
C LYS A 82 3.27 -12.01 -2.74
N PRO A 83 2.40 -13.02 -2.95
CA PRO A 83 1.92 -13.87 -1.85
C PRO A 83 3.05 -14.62 -1.13
N ASP A 84 4.07 -15.06 -1.88
CA ASP A 84 5.20 -15.83 -1.33
C ASP A 84 6.16 -14.98 -0.46
N SER A 85 6.04 -13.66 -0.52
CA SER A 85 6.85 -12.73 0.29
C SER A 85 6.14 -12.26 1.55
N LEU A 86 4.84 -12.50 1.67
CA LEU A 86 4.03 -11.97 2.77
C LEU A 86 4.44 -12.54 4.12
N GLN A 87 4.77 -11.67 5.07
CA GLN A 87 5.17 -12.01 6.43
C GLN A 87 4.11 -11.65 7.48
N PHE A 88 3.18 -10.76 7.14
CA PHE A 88 2.15 -10.24 8.04
C PHE A 88 0.76 -10.58 7.49
N PRO A 89 0.11 -11.64 8.02
CA PRO A 89 -1.20 -12.11 7.52
C PRO A 89 -2.32 -11.07 7.56
N ASP A 90 -2.30 -10.17 8.54
CA ASP A 90 -3.29 -9.08 8.66
C ASP A 90 -3.12 -7.97 7.61
N ALA A 91 -2.00 -7.97 6.89
CA ALA A 91 -1.77 -7.14 5.71
C ALA A 91 -2.13 -7.86 4.39
N THR A 92 -2.82 -9.00 4.44
CA THR A 92 -3.31 -9.66 3.22
C THR A 92 -4.33 -8.75 2.52
N PRO A 93 -4.11 -8.39 1.24
CA PRO A 93 -5.05 -7.53 0.54
C PRO A 93 -6.39 -8.23 0.32
N LYS A 94 -7.49 -7.53 0.57
CA LYS A 94 -8.83 -8.02 0.25
C LYS A 94 -9.12 -7.97 -1.25
N TYR A 95 -8.59 -6.96 -1.93
CA TYR A 95 -8.74 -6.80 -3.36
C TYR A 95 -7.36 -6.78 -4.01
N ILE A 96 -7.16 -7.65 -4.99
CA ILE A 96 -5.87 -7.87 -5.65
C ILE A 96 -6.05 -7.66 -7.15
N GLY A 97 -5.29 -6.72 -7.71
CA GLY A 97 -5.26 -6.53 -9.16
C GLY A 97 -4.57 -7.68 -9.87
N LYS A 98 -3.36 -8.03 -9.41
CA LYS A 98 -2.61 -9.18 -9.95
C LYS A 98 -1.63 -9.72 -8.91
N SER A 99 -1.65 -11.04 -8.70
CA SER A 99 -0.58 -11.75 -7.99
C SER A 99 0.61 -11.98 -8.91
N ILE A 100 1.81 -11.74 -8.39
CA ILE A 100 3.07 -11.90 -9.11
C ILE A 100 4.08 -12.68 -8.26
N PRO A 101 5.04 -13.38 -8.87
CA PRO A 101 6.11 -14.02 -8.13
C PRO A 101 7.04 -12.99 -7.47
N THR A 102 7.90 -13.47 -6.56
CA THR A 102 8.91 -12.65 -5.88
C THR A 102 10.02 -12.24 -6.85
N LYS A 103 9.71 -11.27 -7.71
CA LYS A 103 10.65 -10.66 -8.66
C LYS A 103 10.63 -9.15 -8.51
N PHE A 104 11.72 -8.50 -8.87
CA PHE A 104 11.75 -7.05 -8.93
C PHE A 104 11.03 -6.57 -10.18
N VAL A 105 10.07 -5.67 -9.99
CA VAL A 105 9.26 -5.08 -11.07
C VAL A 105 9.40 -3.57 -11.07
N LEU A 106 9.35 -2.96 -12.24
CA LEU A 106 9.41 -1.51 -12.45
C LEU A 106 8.46 -1.10 -13.57
N GLY A 107 8.20 0.19 -13.67
CA GLY A 107 7.25 0.78 -14.62
C GLY A 107 5.86 0.97 -14.04
N TYR A 108 5.03 1.70 -14.75
CA TYR A 108 3.67 2.06 -14.35
C TYR A 108 3.59 2.69 -12.93
N GLY A 109 4.55 3.58 -12.64
CA GLY A 109 4.71 4.23 -11.34
C GLY A 109 5.77 3.62 -10.44
N LEU A 110 6.09 2.33 -10.58
CA LEU A 110 7.15 1.65 -9.85
C LEU A 110 8.53 2.00 -10.42
N ASP A 111 9.53 2.08 -9.56
CA ASP A 111 10.87 2.50 -9.94
C ASP A 111 11.96 1.47 -9.68
N TYR A 112 13.09 1.72 -10.29
CA TYR A 112 14.39 1.22 -9.92
C TYR A 112 15.35 2.41 -9.82
N ASP A 113 15.85 2.68 -8.62
CA ASP A 113 16.73 3.83 -8.32
C ASP A 113 16.17 5.16 -8.88
N GLU A 114 14.91 5.47 -8.50
CA GLU A 114 14.12 6.64 -8.91
C GLU A 114 13.85 6.75 -10.43
N LYS A 115 14.17 5.73 -11.22
CA LYS A 115 13.99 5.68 -12.68
C LYS A 115 12.92 4.67 -13.08
N GLY A 116 12.35 4.85 -14.27
CA GLY A 116 11.42 3.90 -14.88
C GLY A 116 9.95 4.11 -14.51
N ARG A 117 9.59 5.00 -13.58
CA ARG A 117 8.21 5.26 -13.19
C ARG A 117 7.30 5.68 -14.35
N ASN A 118 7.88 6.34 -15.36
CA ASN A 118 7.19 6.83 -16.56
C ASN A 118 6.94 5.78 -17.64
N LEU A 119 7.42 4.56 -17.46
CA LEU A 119 7.12 3.48 -18.39
C LEU A 119 5.64 3.12 -18.33
N SER A 120 5.00 2.94 -19.48
CA SER A 120 3.56 2.70 -19.59
C SER A 120 3.14 1.27 -19.23
N SER A 121 4.10 0.36 -19.09
CA SER A 121 3.90 -1.05 -18.77
C SER A 121 4.76 -1.49 -17.60
N LEU A 122 4.42 -2.65 -17.02
CA LEU A 122 5.23 -3.30 -16.01
C LEU A 122 6.30 -4.18 -16.65
N TYR A 123 7.49 -4.10 -16.13
CA TYR A 123 8.66 -4.87 -16.58
C TYR A 123 9.27 -5.60 -15.39
N VAL A 124 9.79 -6.78 -15.65
CA VAL A 124 10.61 -7.54 -14.70
C VAL A 124 12.07 -7.19 -14.95
N LEU A 125 12.78 -6.79 -13.89
CA LEU A 125 14.22 -6.58 -13.98
C LEU A 125 14.89 -7.94 -14.23
N ARG A 126 15.64 -8.05 -15.31
CA ARG A 126 16.51 -9.21 -15.54
C ARG A 126 17.77 -9.03 -14.71
N GLN A 127 18.01 -9.97 -13.85
CA GLN A 127 19.29 -10.14 -13.16
C GLN A 127 20.31 -10.78 -14.11
#